data_d26f3f38971ead719f54cccb5b499394
#
_entry.id   d26f3f38971ead719f54cccb5b499394
#
_cell.length_a   1.000
_cell.length_b   1.000
_cell.length_c   1.000
_cell.angle_alpha   90.00
_cell.angle_beta   90.00
_cell.angle_gamma   90.00
#
_symmetry.space_group_name_H-M   'P 1'
#
loop_
_entity.id
_entity.type
_entity.pdbx_description
1 polymer ?
#
loop_
_entity_poly.entity_id
_entity_poly.type
_entity_poly.pdbx_seq_one_letter_code
_entity_poly.pdbx_strand_id
1 'polypeptide(L)'
;VPGISSAIAVPALQMIPLTCRGVNESFWVTTGTTKEGTISPDIQLAAQSSATVILLMAMSKLEAIMDIFKLHGKEHTPVAIIQNGTTKEEKMVTGTVNNIYFRAAHAEIANPAIIIVGEVVRLHPSYLLSTVTQQTTAYLSEMKTL
;
A
#
# COMPACT_ATOMS: atom_id res chain seq x y z
N VAL A 1 0.93 29.80 -8.03
CA VAL A 1 1.42 28.68 -8.84
C VAL A 1 1.03 27.40 -8.14
N PRO A 2 0.26 26.50 -8.77
CA PRO A 2 -0.09 25.22 -8.18
C PRO A 2 1.16 24.34 -8.06
N GLY A 3 1.22 23.57 -6.98
CA GLY A 3 2.28 22.59 -6.73
C GLY A 3 1.82 21.17 -7.04
N ILE A 4 2.76 20.22 -6.98
CA ILE A 4 2.51 18.79 -7.13
C ILE A 4 2.55 18.15 -5.74
N SER A 5 1.53 17.37 -5.41
CA SER A 5 1.51 16.57 -4.20
C SER A 5 2.10 15.18 -4.46
N SER A 6 3.02 14.74 -3.60
CA SER A 6 3.55 13.38 -3.62
C SER A 6 2.44 12.33 -3.43
N ALA A 7 1.39 12.65 -2.69
CA ALA A 7 0.24 11.78 -2.50
C ALA A 7 -0.48 11.40 -3.81
N ILE A 8 -0.35 12.22 -4.85
CA ILE A 8 -0.95 12.01 -6.17
C ILE A 8 0.10 11.55 -7.18
N ALA A 9 1.24 12.25 -7.23
CA ALA A 9 2.25 12.03 -8.27
C ALA A 9 2.95 10.67 -8.12
N VAL A 10 3.30 10.27 -6.92
CA VAL A 10 4.03 9.01 -6.69
C VAL A 10 3.19 7.79 -7.07
N PRO A 11 1.94 7.62 -6.61
CA PRO A 11 1.09 6.53 -7.07
C PRO A 11 0.87 6.53 -8.58
N ALA A 12 0.64 7.71 -9.17
CA ALA A 12 0.40 7.82 -10.61
C ALA A 12 1.59 7.31 -11.44
N LEU A 13 2.82 7.65 -11.07
CA LEU A 13 4.03 7.18 -11.75
C LEU A 13 4.28 5.68 -11.54
N GLN A 14 3.76 5.10 -10.46
CA GLN A 14 3.74 3.65 -10.23
C GLN A 14 2.56 2.94 -10.88
N MET A 15 1.78 3.63 -11.72
CA MET A 15 0.59 3.06 -12.37
C MET A 15 -0.42 2.49 -11.36
N ILE A 16 -0.49 3.07 -10.15
CA ILE A 16 -1.49 2.77 -9.14
C ILE A 16 -2.52 3.90 -9.16
N PRO A 17 -3.71 3.68 -9.72
CA PRO A 17 -4.77 4.69 -9.67
C PRO A 17 -5.27 4.83 -8.23
N LEU A 18 -5.61 6.03 -7.80
CA LEU A 18 -6.16 6.24 -6.45
C LEU A 18 -7.63 5.86 -6.36
N THR A 19 -8.34 5.92 -7.46
CA THR A 19 -9.71 5.42 -7.63
C THR A 19 -9.81 4.61 -8.91
N CYS A 20 -10.65 3.59 -8.89
CA CYS A 20 -10.95 2.79 -10.07
C CYS A 20 -12.43 2.36 -10.01
N ARG A 21 -13.18 2.67 -11.05
CA ARG A 21 -14.60 2.32 -11.13
C ARG A 21 -14.81 0.82 -10.93
N GLY A 22 -15.69 0.45 -9.99
CA GLY A 22 -15.95 -0.93 -9.62
C GLY A 22 -14.97 -1.51 -8.60
N VAL A 23 -13.95 -0.76 -8.18
CA VAL A 23 -13.00 -1.15 -7.12
C VAL A 23 -13.20 -0.26 -5.90
N ASN A 24 -13.08 1.06 -6.09
CA ASN A 24 -13.32 2.05 -5.05
C ASN A 24 -13.65 3.40 -5.68
N GLU A 25 -14.34 4.26 -4.94
CA GLU A 25 -14.86 5.54 -5.43
C GLU A 25 -14.23 6.76 -4.79
N SER A 26 -13.39 6.55 -3.76
CA SER A 26 -12.76 7.63 -3.00
C SER A 26 -11.36 7.27 -2.56
N PHE A 27 -10.58 8.29 -2.25
CA PHE A 27 -9.30 8.13 -1.57
C PHE A 27 -9.13 9.19 -0.48
N TRP A 28 -8.39 8.84 0.57
CA TRP A 28 -8.06 9.71 1.69
C TRP A 28 -6.55 9.89 1.75
N VAL A 29 -6.13 11.13 1.99
CA VAL A 29 -4.74 11.45 2.29
C VAL A 29 -4.68 11.89 3.75
N THR A 30 -3.87 11.22 4.54
CA THR A 30 -3.65 11.58 5.94
C THR A 30 -2.20 11.36 6.35
N THR A 31 -1.79 12.00 7.44
CA THR A 31 -0.49 11.72 8.05
C THR A 31 -0.61 10.57 9.03
N GLY A 32 0.40 9.70 9.05
CA GLY A 32 0.42 8.57 10.00
C GLY A 32 0.62 9.01 11.44
N THR A 33 1.29 10.16 11.64
CA THR A 33 1.61 10.66 12.97
C THR A 33 1.19 12.12 13.15
N THR A 34 0.85 12.47 14.40
CA THR A 34 0.62 13.85 14.84
C THR A 34 1.95 14.57 15.10
N LYS A 35 1.88 15.85 15.41
CA LYS A 35 3.05 16.66 15.82
C LYS A 35 3.74 16.08 17.07
N GLU A 36 2.98 15.46 17.95
CA GLU A 36 3.46 14.81 19.17
C GLU A 36 4.05 13.41 18.94
N GLY A 37 4.04 12.94 17.68
CA GLY A 37 4.55 11.60 17.32
C GLY A 37 3.60 10.43 17.63
N THR A 38 2.36 10.73 18.02
CA THR A 38 1.32 9.72 18.21
C THR A 38 0.65 9.39 16.88
N ILE A 39 -0.05 8.25 16.78
CA ILE A 39 -0.82 7.90 15.58
C ILE A 39 -1.98 8.88 15.43
N SER A 40 -2.18 9.38 14.21
CA SER A 40 -3.30 10.27 13.90
C SER A 40 -4.64 9.55 14.17
N PRO A 41 -5.59 10.19 14.88
CA PRO A 41 -6.90 9.60 15.12
C PRO A 41 -7.69 9.32 13.84
N ASP A 42 -7.41 10.05 12.75
CA ASP A 42 -8.06 9.85 11.45
C ASP A 42 -7.74 8.49 10.83
N ILE A 43 -6.66 7.83 11.26
CA ILE A 43 -6.32 6.45 10.81
C ILE A 43 -7.44 5.46 11.16
N GLN A 44 -8.08 5.61 12.32
CA GLN A 44 -9.21 4.76 12.71
C GLN A 44 -10.39 4.89 11.75
N LEU A 45 -10.72 6.13 11.37
CA LEU A 45 -11.82 6.41 10.43
C LEU A 45 -11.46 5.91 9.02
N ALA A 46 -10.23 6.17 8.57
CA ALA A 46 -9.74 5.73 7.28
C ALA A 46 -9.75 4.19 7.16
N ALA A 47 -9.36 3.48 8.22
CA ALA A 47 -9.37 2.02 8.26
C ALA A 47 -10.78 1.42 8.18
N GLN A 48 -11.82 2.14 8.59
CA GLN A 48 -13.22 1.71 8.47
C GLN A 48 -13.79 1.93 7.05
N SER A 49 -13.21 2.85 6.29
CA SER A 49 -13.72 3.22 4.97
C SER A 49 -13.34 2.17 3.89
N SER A 50 -14.05 2.19 2.76
CA SER A 50 -13.68 1.44 1.54
C SER A 50 -12.71 2.21 0.64
N ALA A 51 -12.30 3.42 1.05
CA ALA A 51 -11.41 4.28 0.28
C ALA A 51 -9.99 3.71 0.17
N THR A 52 -9.29 4.10 -0.88
CA THR A 52 -7.82 4.01 -0.89
C THR A 52 -7.25 5.00 0.12
N VAL A 53 -6.37 4.55 1.00
CA VAL A 53 -5.75 5.40 2.02
C VAL A 53 -4.29 5.64 1.70
N ILE A 54 -3.91 6.90 1.54
CA ILE A 54 -2.54 7.35 1.33
C ILE A 54 -2.01 7.91 2.63
N LEU A 55 -0.97 7.28 3.16
CA LEU A 55 -0.35 7.65 4.43
C LEU A 55 0.99 8.34 4.19
N LEU A 56 1.09 9.57 4.67
CA LEU A 56 2.34 10.33 4.71
C LEU A 56 2.90 10.28 6.12
N MET A 57 4.23 10.38 6.27
CA MET A 57 4.91 10.39 7.59
C MET A 57 4.48 9.23 8.50
N ALA A 58 4.37 8.02 7.96
CA ALA A 58 3.79 6.88 8.65
C ALA A 58 4.78 5.73 8.95
N MET A 59 5.98 5.76 8.35
CA MET A 59 6.92 4.62 8.44
C MET A 59 7.31 4.27 9.88
N SER A 60 7.50 5.25 10.75
CA SER A 60 7.87 5.02 12.16
C SER A 60 6.79 4.31 12.99
N LYS A 61 5.55 4.28 12.49
CA LYS A 61 4.39 3.65 13.13
C LYS A 61 3.72 2.61 12.24
N LEU A 62 4.42 2.14 11.20
CA LEU A 62 3.87 1.24 10.18
C LEU A 62 3.18 0.03 10.80
N GLU A 63 3.83 -0.69 11.71
CA GLU A 63 3.27 -1.89 12.35
C GLU A 63 1.96 -1.57 13.09
N ALA A 64 1.99 -0.56 13.98
CA ALA A 64 0.82 -0.17 14.76
C ALA A 64 -0.33 0.35 13.89
N ILE A 65 -0.02 1.03 12.79
CA ILE A 65 -1.04 1.46 11.82
C ILE A 65 -1.64 0.24 11.11
N MET A 66 -0.84 -0.71 10.69
CA MET A 66 -1.35 -1.94 10.06
C MET A 66 -2.22 -2.74 11.03
N ASP A 67 -1.90 -2.76 12.33
CA ASP A 67 -2.74 -3.40 13.34
C ASP A 67 -4.12 -2.75 13.45
N ILE A 68 -4.22 -1.42 13.31
CA ILE A 68 -5.51 -0.74 13.23
C ILE A 68 -6.32 -1.24 12.03
N PHE A 69 -5.73 -1.36 10.85
CA PHE A 69 -6.42 -1.90 9.68
C PHE A 69 -6.86 -3.36 9.88
N LYS A 70 -6.05 -4.20 10.54
CA LYS A 70 -6.42 -5.59 10.89
C LYS A 70 -7.64 -5.63 11.80
N LEU A 71 -7.74 -4.74 12.81
CA LEU A 71 -8.90 -4.66 13.69
C LEU A 71 -10.22 -4.38 12.94
N HIS A 72 -10.13 -3.84 11.74
CA HIS A 72 -11.28 -3.59 10.86
C HIS A 72 -11.43 -4.65 9.75
N GLY A 73 -10.82 -5.84 9.90
CA GLY A 73 -10.96 -6.96 8.97
C GLY A 73 -10.26 -6.75 7.63
N LYS A 74 -9.20 -5.93 7.59
CA LYS A 74 -8.48 -5.57 6.36
C LYS A 74 -7.11 -6.23 6.23
N GLU A 75 -6.87 -7.33 6.91
CA GLU A 75 -5.60 -8.07 6.90
C GLU A 75 -5.12 -8.47 5.49
N HIS A 76 -6.07 -8.72 4.57
CA HIS A 76 -5.77 -9.11 3.18
C HIS A 76 -5.78 -7.95 2.20
N THR A 77 -6.07 -6.73 2.66
CA THR A 77 -6.06 -5.54 1.80
C THR A 77 -4.63 -5.28 1.32
N PRO A 78 -4.43 -5.07 0.00
CA PRO A 78 -3.10 -4.84 -0.53
C PRO A 78 -2.54 -3.49 -0.09
N VAL A 79 -1.21 -3.48 0.05
CA VAL A 79 -0.43 -2.31 0.44
C VAL A 79 0.77 -2.16 -0.48
N ALA A 80 1.06 -0.94 -0.88
CA ALA A 80 2.32 -0.57 -1.52
C ALA A 80 3.03 0.48 -0.68
N ILE A 81 4.35 0.37 -0.55
CA ILE A 81 5.20 1.39 0.04
C ILE A 81 6.21 1.81 -1.01
N ILE A 82 6.28 3.11 -1.28
CA ILE A 82 7.21 3.70 -2.26
C ILE A 82 8.11 4.66 -1.52
N GLN A 83 9.40 4.31 -1.45
CA GLN A 83 10.47 5.14 -0.90
C GLN A 83 11.10 5.97 -2.02
N ASN A 84 11.46 7.22 -1.74
CA ASN A 84 12.12 8.13 -2.67
C ASN A 84 11.39 8.23 -4.02
N GLY A 85 10.06 8.20 -4.00
CA GLY A 85 9.24 8.18 -5.20
C GLY A 85 9.62 9.27 -6.19
N THR A 86 9.66 8.96 -7.49
CA THR A 86 10.03 9.85 -8.60
C THR A 86 11.52 10.16 -8.72
N THR A 87 12.37 9.54 -7.94
CA THR A 87 13.83 9.74 -8.00
C THR A 87 14.55 8.50 -8.57
N LYS A 88 15.85 8.61 -8.79
CA LYS A 88 16.68 7.47 -9.22
C LYS A 88 16.87 6.42 -8.13
N GLU A 89 16.70 6.79 -6.88
CA GLU A 89 16.82 5.93 -5.69
C GLU A 89 15.46 5.35 -5.26
N GLU A 90 14.46 5.41 -6.13
CA GLU A 90 13.14 4.89 -5.85
C GLU A 90 13.19 3.38 -5.57
N LYS A 91 12.55 2.97 -4.48
CA LYS A 91 12.30 1.57 -4.13
C LYS A 91 10.82 1.37 -3.85
N MET A 92 10.28 0.25 -4.26
CA MET A 92 8.91 -0.12 -3.95
C MET A 92 8.83 -1.53 -3.37
N VAL A 93 7.97 -1.71 -2.41
CA VAL A 93 7.57 -3.01 -1.89
C VAL A 93 6.05 -3.10 -1.85
N THR A 94 5.51 -4.25 -2.21
CA THR A 94 4.08 -4.56 -2.13
C THR A 94 3.84 -5.75 -1.22
N GLY A 95 2.65 -5.80 -0.65
CA GLY A 95 2.21 -6.88 0.22
C GLY A 95 0.74 -6.70 0.60
N THR A 96 0.38 -7.20 1.75
CA THR A 96 -0.93 -6.99 2.38
C THR A 96 -0.73 -6.31 3.73
N VAL A 97 -1.80 -5.79 4.30
CA VAL A 97 -1.81 -5.23 5.67
C VAL A 97 -1.16 -6.21 6.66
N ASN A 98 -1.38 -7.52 6.48
CA ASN A 98 -0.85 -8.54 7.38
C ASN A 98 0.68 -8.71 7.31
N ASN A 99 1.30 -8.48 6.16
CA ASN A 99 2.71 -8.81 5.96
C ASN A 99 3.61 -7.65 5.51
N ILE A 100 3.04 -6.49 5.21
CA ILE A 100 3.81 -5.36 4.65
C ILE A 100 4.93 -4.87 5.58
N TYR A 101 4.71 -4.91 6.90
CA TYR A 101 5.72 -4.52 7.87
C TYR A 101 7.00 -5.37 7.72
N PHE A 102 6.87 -6.69 7.71
CA PHE A 102 8.01 -7.60 7.54
C PHE A 102 8.64 -7.48 6.15
N ARG A 103 7.83 -7.29 5.12
CA ARG A 103 8.33 -7.10 3.76
C ARG A 103 9.12 -5.81 3.60
N ALA A 104 8.64 -4.72 4.21
CA ALA A 104 9.33 -3.43 4.22
C ALA A 104 10.67 -3.50 4.98
N ALA A 105 10.69 -4.19 6.11
CA ALA A 105 11.91 -4.41 6.88
C ALA A 105 12.94 -5.25 6.09
N HIS A 106 12.50 -6.33 5.44
CA HIS A 106 13.37 -7.17 4.61
C HIS A 106 13.91 -6.45 3.38
N ALA A 107 13.12 -5.55 2.78
CA ALA A 107 13.52 -4.73 1.64
C ALA A 107 14.29 -3.45 2.05
N GLU A 108 14.53 -3.26 3.34
CA GLU A 108 15.22 -2.09 3.90
C GLU A 108 14.58 -0.77 3.44
N ILE A 109 13.24 -0.72 3.44
CA ILE A 109 12.50 0.48 3.11
C ILE A 109 12.57 1.48 4.26
N ALA A 110 12.95 2.71 3.95
CA ALA A 110 13.13 3.80 4.90
C ALA A 110 12.40 5.07 4.46
N ASN A 111 12.52 6.12 5.26
CA ASN A 111 12.03 7.47 4.90
C ASN A 111 12.92 8.13 3.82
N PRO A 112 12.38 9.01 3.00
CA PRO A 112 10.96 9.36 2.89
C PRO A 112 10.19 8.32 2.09
N ALA A 113 9.00 7.95 2.56
CA ALA A 113 8.15 6.98 1.85
C ALA A 113 6.67 7.33 1.95
N ILE A 114 5.91 6.89 0.94
CA ILE A 114 4.45 6.94 0.89
C ILE A 114 3.93 5.52 1.04
N ILE A 115 2.86 5.36 1.82
CA ILE A 115 2.17 4.09 1.99
C ILE A 115 0.78 4.22 1.36
N ILE A 116 0.41 3.26 0.52
CA ILE A 116 -0.90 3.17 -0.13
C ILE A 116 -1.56 1.90 0.34
N VAL A 117 -2.72 2.01 0.98
CA VAL A 117 -3.54 0.88 1.45
C VAL A 117 -4.85 0.87 0.66
N GLY A 118 -5.11 -0.18 -0.11
CA GLY A 118 -6.36 -0.28 -0.88
C GLY A 118 -6.28 -1.28 -2.02
N GLU A 119 -7.44 -1.73 -2.48
CA GLU A 119 -7.57 -2.72 -3.55
C GLU A 119 -6.94 -2.29 -4.89
N VAL A 120 -6.84 -0.98 -5.14
CA VAL A 120 -6.20 -0.43 -6.34
C VAL A 120 -4.73 -0.83 -6.49
N VAL A 121 -4.05 -1.19 -5.40
CA VAL A 121 -2.66 -1.67 -5.44
C VAL A 121 -2.53 -2.96 -6.25
N ARG A 122 -3.58 -3.79 -6.33
CA ARG A 122 -3.62 -5.00 -7.18
C ARG A 122 -3.49 -4.70 -8.66
N LEU A 123 -3.78 -3.47 -9.07
CA LEU A 123 -3.68 -3.03 -10.47
C LEU A 123 -2.24 -2.73 -10.90
N HIS A 124 -1.30 -2.64 -9.94
CA HIS A 124 0.11 -2.48 -10.27
C HIS A 124 0.64 -3.69 -11.05
N PRO A 125 1.41 -3.49 -12.15
CA PRO A 125 1.87 -4.57 -13.01
C PRO A 125 2.61 -5.71 -12.28
N SER A 126 3.45 -5.41 -11.30
CA SER A 126 4.17 -6.45 -10.54
C SER A 126 3.23 -7.32 -9.69
N TYR A 127 2.11 -6.76 -9.22
CA TYR A 127 1.12 -7.51 -8.48
C TYR A 127 0.35 -8.47 -9.40
N LEU A 128 -0.03 -7.99 -10.59
CA LEU A 128 -0.69 -8.80 -11.61
C LEU A 128 0.19 -9.97 -12.07
N LEU A 129 1.48 -9.70 -12.32
CA LEU A 129 2.44 -10.75 -12.72
C LEU A 129 2.61 -11.83 -11.65
N SER A 130 2.69 -11.45 -10.37
CA SER A 130 2.81 -12.41 -9.27
C SER A 130 1.60 -13.34 -9.17
N THR A 131 0.40 -12.81 -9.40
CA THR A 131 -0.85 -13.59 -9.40
C THR A 131 -0.89 -14.59 -10.56
N VAL A 132 -0.50 -14.16 -11.76
CA VAL A 132 -0.43 -15.05 -12.95
C VAL A 132 0.59 -16.16 -12.73
N THR A 133 1.78 -15.86 -12.20
CA THR A 133 2.82 -16.84 -11.90
C THR A 133 2.34 -17.89 -10.89
N GLN A 134 1.66 -17.46 -9.82
CA GLN A 134 1.12 -18.37 -8.81
C GLN A 134 0.06 -19.31 -9.40
N GLN A 135 -0.86 -18.80 -10.22
CA GLN A 135 -1.90 -19.59 -10.87
C GLN A 135 -1.27 -20.61 -11.85
N THR A 136 -0.29 -20.20 -12.63
CA THR A 136 0.41 -21.08 -13.55
C THR A 136 1.17 -22.18 -12.82
N THR A 137 1.84 -21.86 -11.71
CA THR A 137 2.55 -22.86 -10.90
C THR A 137 1.59 -23.84 -10.25
N ALA A 138 0.47 -23.40 -9.73
CA ALA A 138 -0.56 -24.27 -9.17
C ALA A 138 -1.11 -25.24 -10.23
N TYR A 139 -1.47 -24.73 -11.41
CA TYR A 139 -1.96 -25.55 -12.52
C TYR A 139 -0.95 -26.62 -12.97
N LEU A 140 0.33 -26.25 -13.09
CA LEU A 140 1.41 -27.18 -13.46
C LEU A 140 1.67 -28.24 -12.37
N SER A 141 1.46 -27.92 -11.08
CA SER A 141 1.58 -28.88 -10.00
C SER A 141 0.45 -29.91 -10.01
N GLU A 142 -0.78 -29.47 -10.31
CA GLU A 142 -1.93 -30.36 -10.46
C GLU A 142 -1.78 -31.33 -11.64
N MET A 143 -1.23 -30.86 -12.77
CA MET A 143 -0.97 -31.71 -13.93
C MET A 143 0.09 -32.79 -13.68
N LYS A 144 1.05 -32.57 -12.77
CA LYS A 144 2.09 -33.55 -12.43
C LYS A 144 1.59 -34.66 -11.49
N THR A 145 0.43 -34.51 -10.90
CA THR A 145 -0.19 -35.48 -9.99
C THR A 145 -1.22 -36.38 -10.69
N LEU A 146 -1.46 -36.17 -11.97
CA LEU A 146 -2.25 -37.04 -12.87
C LEU A 146 -1.35 -37.96 -13.66
#